data_9f193b572d21cecc21c30298ffbc922c
#
_entry.id   9f193b572d21cecc21c30298ffbc922c
#
_cell.length_a   1.000
_cell.length_b   1.000
_cell.length_c   1.000
_cell.angle_alpha   90.00
_cell.angle_beta   90.00
_cell.angle_gamma   90.00
#
_symmetry.space_group_name_H-M   'P 1'
#
loop_
_entity.id
_entity.type
_entity.pdbx_description
1 polymer ?
#
loop_
_entity_poly.entity_id
_entity_poly.type
_entity_poly.pdbx_seq_one_letter_code
_entity_poly.pdbx_strand_id
1 'polypeptide(L)'
;MKALLVNGSPRAKGCTYTALTELAKTLEAEGIETEIIHVGNKDVRGCIACRKCHSTGSGKCVFDDIVNEIAPKFEKADGIVASSPVYYASANATLIAVLDRLFYSTCFDKTMKVGASVVSCRRGGASATFDELNKYFTISGMPVVSSQYWNSIHGNNALEANQDEEGKQTMRTLARNMIFLMKSIALGKEAYGLPEKEVRKGTNFIR
;
A
#
# COMPACT_ATOMS: atom_id res chain seq x y z
N MET A 1 7.31 0.44 -15.83
CA MET A 1 6.35 0.64 -14.74
C MET A 1 6.95 0.14 -13.44
N LYS A 2 6.57 0.72 -12.30
CA LYS A 2 7.12 0.37 -10.99
C LYS A 2 6.02 0.18 -9.94
N ALA A 3 6.13 -0.87 -9.11
CA ALA A 3 5.29 -1.12 -7.96
C ALA A 3 6.12 -1.06 -6.67
N LEU A 4 5.65 -0.29 -5.69
CA LEU A 4 6.26 -0.17 -4.37
C LEU A 4 5.56 -1.10 -3.39
N LEU A 5 6.31 -2.00 -2.73
CA LEU A 5 5.76 -3.01 -1.83
C LEU A 5 6.20 -2.69 -0.38
N VAL A 6 5.29 -2.22 0.45
CA VAL A 6 5.60 -1.80 1.83
C VAL A 6 5.36 -2.96 2.79
N ASN A 7 6.43 -3.49 3.37
CA ASN A 7 6.38 -4.57 4.37
C ASN A 7 6.26 -3.99 5.79
N GLY A 8 5.05 -4.02 6.35
CA GLY A 8 4.75 -3.57 7.72
C GLY A 8 4.98 -4.62 8.81
N SER A 9 5.47 -5.82 8.47
CA SER A 9 5.80 -6.82 9.48
C SER A 9 7.05 -6.44 10.28
N PRO A 10 7.07 -6.57 11.62
CA PRO A 10 8.30 -6.39 12.39
C PRO A 10 9.35 -7.48 12.06
N ARG A 11 8.92 -8.59 11.51
CA ARG A 11 9.82 -9.65 11.02
C ARG A 11 10.12 -9.41 9.54
N ALA A 12 11.36 -9.03 9.23
CA ALA A 12 11.78 -8.68 7.87
C ALA A 12 11.46 -9.77 6.83
N LYS A 13 11.61 -11.05 7.21
CA LYS A 13 11.38 -12.23 6.35
C LYS A 13 10.31 -13.17 6.95
N GLY A 14 9.19 -12.61 7.42
CA GLY A 14 8.03 -13.36 7.96
C GLY A 14 6.98 -13.66 6.89
N CYS A 15 5.78 -14.05 7.32
CA CYS A 15 4.65 -14.39 6.43
C CYS A 15 4.31 -13.27 5.44
N THR A 16 4.27 -12.01 5.91
CA THR A 16 4.03 -10.85 5.06
C THR A 16 5.06 -10.74 3.94
N TYR A 17 6.35 -10.95 4.25
CA TYR A 17 7.42 -10.94 3.25
C TYR A 17 7.26 -12.10 2.25
N THR A 18 6.85 -13.29 2.69
CA THR A 18 6.55 -14.42 1.80
C THR A 18 5.48 -14.06 0.78
N ALA A 19 4.37 -13.43 1.22
CA ALA A 19 3.33 -12.93 0.34
C ALA A 19 3.86 -11.91 -0.68
N LEU A 20 4.61 -10.91 -0.20
CA LEU A 20 5.17 -9.87 -1.07
C LEU A 20 6.19 -10.41 -2.06
N THR A 21 6.97 -11.42 -1.68
CA THR A 21 7.94 -12.06 -2.58
C THR A 21 7.23 -12.81 -3.71
N GLU A 22 6.13 -13.51 -3.43
CA GLU A 22 5.33 -14.20 -4.43
C GLU A 22 4.68 -13.20 -5.42
N LEU A 23 4.16 -12.10 -4.88
CA LEU A 23 3.60 -11.00 -5.66
C LEU A 23 4.67 -10.33 -6.53
N ALA A 24 5.84 -10.00 -5.96
CA ALA A 24 6.96 -9.37 -6.67
C ALA A 24 7.45 -10.23 -7.84
N LYS A 25 7.66 -11.53 -7.61
CA LYS A 25 8.07 -12.47 -8.68
C LYS A 25 7.11 -12.43 -9.88
N THR A 26 5.82 -12.37 -9.61
CA THR A 26 4.80 -12.34 -10.67
C THR A 26 4.80 -11.00 -11.41
N LEU A 27 4.97 -9.88 -10.69
CA LEU A 27 5.10 -8.54 -11.28
C LEU A 27 6.35 -8.43 -12.16
N GLU A 28 7.50 -8.90 -11.65
CA GLU A 28 8.80 -8.83 -12.33
C GLU A 28 8.84 -9.69 -13.59
N ALA A 29 8.18 -10.87 -13.57
CA ALA A 29 8.06 -11.74 -14.75
C ALA A 29 7.34 -11.05 -15.91
N GLU A 30 6.53 -10.03 -15.64
CA GLU A 30 5.78 -9.22 -16.61
C GLU A 30 6.41 -7.84 -16.86
N GLY A 31 7.66 -7.64 -16.42
CA GLY A 31 8.43 -6.43 -16.66
C GLY A 31 8.08 -5.24 -15.77
N ILE A 32 7.40 -5.47 -14.65
CA ILE A 32 7.13 -4.42 -13.65
C ILE A 32 8.28 -4.41 -12.63
N GLU A 33 8.99 -3.30 -12.52
CA GLU A 33 10.01 -3.12 -11.48
C GLU A 33 9.35 -3.14 -10.09
N THR A 34 9.93 -3.88 -9.15
CA THR A 34 9.44 -3.92 -7.77
C THR A 34 10.50 -3.46 -6.78
N GLU A 35 10.05 -2.85 -5.69
CA GLU A 35 10.89 -2.52 -4.55
C GLU A 35 10.14 -2.86 -3.26
N ILE A 36 10.68 -3.79 -2.45
CA ILE A 36 10.14 -4.11 -1.13
C ILE A 36 10.82 -3.25 -0.08
N ILE A 37 10.05 -2.38 0.60
CA ILE A 37 10.52 -1.53 1.68
C ILE A 37 10.03 -2.08 3.02
N HIS A 38 10.97 -2.42 3.90
CA HIS A 38 10.67 -2.92 5.24
C HIS A 38 10.54 -1.77 6.24
N VAL A 39 9.34 -1.59 6.79
CA VAL A 39 9.04 -0.52 7.76
C VAL A 39 8.64 -1.03 9.14
N GLY A 40 8.22 -2.29 9.25
CA GLY A 40 7.55 -2.81 10.44
C GLY A 40 8.39 -2.86 11.73
N ASN A 41 9.72 -2.76 11.63
CA ASN A 41 10.62 -2.71 12.79
C ASN A 41 11.30 -1.33 12.95
N LYS A 42 10.84 -0.31 12.22
CA LYS A 42 11.38 1.05 12.34
C LYS A 42 10.75 1.78 13.51
N ASP A 43 11.51 2.68 14.11
CA ASP A 43 10.98 3.61 15.11
C ASP A 43 10.30 4.78 14.38
N VAL A 44 8.98 4.66 14.21
CA VAL A 44 8.16 5.64 13.50
C VAL A 44 7.02 6.07 14.40
N ARG A 45 7.03 7.34 14.77
CA ARG A 45 5.93 7.91 15.54
C ARG A 45 4.75 8.33 14.66
N GLY A 46 3.56 8.36 15.24
CA GLY A 46 2.33 8.83 14.58
C GLY A 46 2.37 10.31 14.20
N CYS A 47 1.44 10.74 13.38
CA CYS A 47 1.27 12.13 12.97
C CYS A 47 0.87 13.00 14.19
N ILE A 48 1.55 14.14 14.39
CA ILE A 48 1.25 15.10 15.47
C ILE A 48 0.38 16.27 14.99
N ALA A 49 -0.21 16.18 13.82
CA ALA A 49 -1.10 17.19 13.23
C ALA A 49 -0.49 18.61 13.16
N CYS A 50 0.83 18.76 13.09
CA CYS A 50 1.51 20.07 13.04
C CYS A 50 1.29 20.84 11.74
N ARG A 51 0.77 20.22 10.70
CA ARG A 51 0.48 20.77 9.36
C ARG A 51 1.68 21.39 8.61
N LYS A 52 2.91 21.25 9.08
CA LYS A 52 4.07 21.84 8.40
C LYS A 52 4.23 21.36 6.95
N CYS A 53 3.93 20.08 6.69
CA CYS A 53 3.97 19.52 5.33
C CYS A 53 3.07 20.27 4.33
N HIS A 54 1.94 20.84 4.78
CA HIS A 54 1.03 21.64 3.94
C HIS A 54 1.36 23.13 3.99
N SER A 55 1.63 23.69 5.18
CA SER A 55 1.87 25.13 5.32
C SER A 55 3.14 25.60 4.61
N THR A 56 4.15 24.76 4.49
CA THR A 56 5.38 25.05 3.74
C THR A 56 5.31 24.65 2.26
N GLY A 57 4.29 23.89 1.86
CA GLY A 57 4.18 23.30 0.52
C GLY A 57 5.27 22.28 0.19
N SER A 58 6.07 21.87 1.18
CA SER A 58 7.23 20.99 0.95
C SER A 58 6.86 19.54 0.59
N GLY A 59 5.64 19.10 0.91
CA GLY A 59 5.24 17.71 0.76
C GLY A 59 6.03 16.73 1.61
N LYS A 60 6.81 17.22 2.61
CA LYS A 60 7.63 16.43 3.51
C LYS A 60 7.13 16.50 4.93
N CYS A 61 7.17 15.36 5.64
CA CYS A 61 6.90 15.33 7.07
C CYS A 61 8.01 16.04 7.85
N VAL A 62 7.65 16.67 8.98
CA VAL A 62 8.61 17.34 9.86
C VAL A 62 9.61 16.37 10.52
N PHE A 63 9.22 15.10 10.66
CA PHE A 63 10.12 14.04 11.13
C PHE A 63 10.91 13.49 9.96
N ASP A 64 12.24 13.59 10.08
CA ASP A 64 13.17 13.08 9.06
C ASP A 64 13.46 11.61 9.33
N ASP A 65 12.62 10.75 8.76
CA ASP A 65 12.67 9.30 8.90
C ASP A 65 12.22 8.60 7.59
N ILE A 66 12.01 7.30 7.68
CA ILE A 66 11.64 6.44 6.55
C ILE A 66 10.43 6.95 5.74
N VAL A 67 9.53 7.75 6.32
CA VAL A 67 8.38 8.31 5.60
C VAL A 67 8.85 9.27 4.49
N ASN A 68 9.82 10.13 4.80
CA ASN A 68 10.40 11.05 3.82
C ASN A 68 11.26 10.35 2.76
N GLU A 69 11.80 9.17 3.07
CA GLU A 69 12.52 8.33 2.11
C GLU A 69 11.57 7.61 1.14
N ILE A 70 10.39 7.18 1.63
CA ILE A 70 9.37 6.49 0.82
C ILE A 70 8.65 7.47 -0.10
N ALA A 71 8.38 8.69 0.33
CA ALA A 71 7.59 9.68 -0.39
C ALA A 71 8.01 9.87 -1.87
N PRO A 72 9.29 10.13 -2.21
CA PRO A 72 9.72 10.29 -3.59
C PRO A 72 9.69 8.97 -4.39
N LYS A 73 9.78 7.82 -3.73
CA LYS A 73 9.63 6.51 -4.38
C LYS A 73 8.18 6.25 -4.73
N PHE A 74 7.26 6.60 -3.84
CA PHE A 74 5.81 6.49 -4.08
C PHE A 74 5.36 7.44 -5.20
N GLU A 75 5.90 8.66 -5.24
CA GLU A 75 5.61 9.61 -6.34
C GLU A 75 5.94 9.01 -7.71
N LYS A 76 7.07 8.31 -7.83
CA LYS A 76 7.55 7.70 -9.08
C LYS A 76 6.91 6.34 -9.40
N ALA A 77 6.26 5.70 -8.43
CA ALA A 77 5.64 4.40 -8.64
C ALA A 77 4.26 4.54 -9.31
N ASP A 78 3.91 3.56 -10.15
CA ASP A 78 2.59 3.41 -10.76
C ASP A 78 1.60 2.69 -9.83
N GLY A 79 2.13 1.92 -8.88
CA GLY A 79 1.33 1.21 -7.88
C GLY A 79 2.04 1.09 -6.55
N ILE A 80 1.25 0.92 -5.47
CA ILE A 80 1.74 0.67 -4.11
C ILE A 80 0.94 -0.44 -3.44
N VAL A 81 1.64 -1.31 -2.72
CA VAL A 81 1.04 -2.36 -1.89
C VAL A 81 1.37 -2.07 -0.43
N ALA A 82 0.35 -1.89 0.39
CA ALA A 82 0.48 -1.83 1.84
C ALA A 82 0.28 -3.23 2.43
N SER A 83 1.26 -3.75 3.17
CA SER A 83 1.15 -5.09 3.70
C SER A 83 1.46 -5.19 5.18
N SER A 84 0.67 -5.97 5.91
CA SER A 84 0.75 -6.09 7.37
C SER A 84 0.46 -7.49 7.88
N PRO A 85 1.12 -7.92 8.98
CA PRO A 85 0.53 -8.94 9.82
C PRO A 85 -0.71 -8.38 10.54
N VAL A 86 -1.60 -9.27 10.93
CA VAL A 86 -2.79 -8.93 11.72
C VAL A 86 -2.45 -8.94 13.22
N TYR A 87 -2.64 -7.81 13.89
CA TYR A 87 -2.54 -7.65 15.33
C TYR A 87 -3.85 -7.09 15.88
N TYR A 88 -4.56 -7.87 16.72
CA TYR A 88 -5.86 -7.46 17.29
C TYR A 88 -6.87 -7.01 16.23
N ALA A 89 -6.96 -7.75 15.11
CA ALA A 89 -7.81 -7.44 13.95
C ALA A 89 -7.53 -6.07 13.29
N SER A 90 -6.30 -5.58 13.39
CA SER A 90 -5.81 -4.33 12.80
C SER A 90 -4.42 -4.53 12.23
N ALA A 91 -3.93 -3.58 11.45
CA ALA A 91 -2.57 -3.59 10.94
C ALA A 91 -1.54 -3.27 12.04
N ASN A 92 -0.28 -3.63 11.80
CA ASN A 92 0.82 -3.22 12.67
C ASN A 92 0.85 -1.70 12.82
N ALA A 93 0.86 -1.20 14.06
CA ALA A 93 0.84 0.21 14.40
C ALA A 93 1.96 1.03 13.71
N THR A 94 3.16 0.45 13.54
CA THR A 94 4.24 1.10 12.81
C THR A 94 3.87 1.36 11.35
N LEU A 95 3.23 0.38 10.68
CA LEU A 95 2.75 0.58 9.31
C LEU A 95 1.69 1.69 9.25
N ILE A 96 0.73 1.69 10.16
CA ILE A 96 -0.29 2.74 10.25
C ILE A 96 0.35 4.12 10.42
N ALA A 97 1.32 4.26 11.33
CA ALA A 97 2.05 5.51 11.52
C ALA A 97 2.78 5.98 10.24
N VAL A 98 3.36 5.02 9.48
CA VAL A 98 3.97 5.32 8.17
C VAL A 98 2.91 5.77 7.17
N LEU A 99 1.81 5.04 7.01
CA LEU A 99 0.77 5.34 6.01
C LEU A 99 0.06 6.66 6.33
N ASP A 100 -0.33 6.91 7.59
CA ASP A 100 -0.93 8.17 8.02
C ASP A 100 -0.09 9.36 7.59
N ARG A 101 1.21 9.28 7.86
CA ARG A 101 2.13 10.37 7.55
C ARG A 101 2.46 10.44 6.07
N LEU A 102 2.67 9.32 5.40
CA LEU A 102 2.98 9.27 3.97
C LEU A 102 1.82 9.84 3.14
N PHE A 103 0.60 9.38 3.37
CA PHE A 103 -0.57 9.82 2.62
C PHE A 103 -0.97 11.25 2.95
N TYR A 104 -0.78 11.69 4.21
CA TYR A 104 -1.10 13.05 4.62
C TYR A 104 -0.05 14.08 4.20
N SER A 105 1.25 13.75 4.27
CA SER A 105 2.31 14.76 4.01
C SER A 105 2.59 14.98 2.53
N THR A 106 2.43 13.97 1.69
CA THR A 106 2.77 14.06 0.26
C THR A 106 1.74 14.86 -0.53
N CYS A 107 2.22 15.86 -1.28
CA CYS A 107 1.38 16.78 -2.05
C CYS A 107 1.20 16.37 -3.52
N PHE A 108 1.90 15.34 -4.01
CA PHE A 108 1.71 14.86 -5.39
C PHE A 108 0.35 14.17 -5.58
N ASP A 109 -0.12 14.21 -6.81
CA ASP A 109 -1.37 13.55 -7.19
C ASP A 109 -1.24 12.03 -7.17
N LYS A 110 -2.06 11.38 -6.34
CA LYS A 110 -2.14 9.93 -6.20
C LYS A 110 -3.24 9.29 -7.07
N THR A 111 -4.08 10.12 -7.68
CA THR A 111 -5.23 9.65 -8.47
C THR A 111 -4.77 8.71 -9.58
N MET A 112 -5.47 7.58 -9.69
CA MET A 112 -5.20 6.52 -10.68
C MET A 112 -3.84 5.81 -10.52
N LYS A 113 -3.05 6.07 -9.45
CA LYS A 113 -2.05 5.10 -9.04
C LYS A 113 -2.76 3.87 -8.46
N VAL A 114 -2.28 2.70 -8.78
CA VAL A 114 -2.92 1.45 -8.36
C VAL A 114 -2.58 1.13 -6.91
N GLY A 115 -3.59 0.86 -6.07
CA GLY A 115 -3.42 0.50 -4.67
C GLY A 115 -3.83 -0.95 -4.38
N ALA A 116 -3.10 -1.64 -3.52
CA ALA A 116 -3.50 -2.93 -2.99
C ALA A 116 -3.09 -3.09 -1.53
N SER A 117 -3.88 -3.83 -0.75
CA SER A 117 -3.50 -4.29 0.58
C SER A 117 -3.25 -5.79 0.59
N VAL A 118 -2.28 -6.24 1.38
CA VAL A 118 -1.96 -7.64 1.62
C VAL A 118 -1.84 -7.87 3.11
N VAL A 119 -2.51 -8.88 3.64
CA VAL A 119 -2.48 -9.18 5.06
C VAL A 119 -1.99 -10.60 5.32
N SER A 120 -1.25 -10.79 6.41
CA SER A 120 -0.87 -12.11 6.87
C SER A 120 -1.43 -12.36 8.27
N CYS A 121 -2.06 -13.50 8.49
CA CYS A 121 -2.55 -13.87 9.79
C CYS A 121 -2.44 -15.37 10.05
N ARG A 122 -2.43 -15.73 11.32
CA ARG A 122 -2.50 -17.14 11.69
C ARG A 122 -3.93 -17.68 11.52
N ARG A 123 -4.95 -16.88 11.89
CA ARG A 123 -6.34 -17.35 11.97
C ARG A 123 -7.37 -16.27 11.61
N GLY A 124 -7.66 -15.33 12.49
CA GLY A 124 -8.74 -14.35 12.34
C GLY A 124 -8.27 -12.90 12.22
N GLY A 125 -9.17 -12.00 11.81
CA GLY A 125 -8.93 -10.56 11.72
C GLY A 125 -8.40 -10.07 10.38
N ALA A 126 -8.20 -10.95 9.39
CA ALA A 126 -7.68 -10.58 8.08
C ALA A 126 -8.57 -9.55 7.35
N SER A 127 -9.89 -9.77 7.29
CA SER A 127 -10.83 -8.89 6.59
C SER A 127 -10.85 -7.48 7.19
N ALA A 128 -10.89 -7.35 8.51
CA ALA A 128 -10.88 -6.04 9.17
C ALA A 128 -9.59 -5.26 8.87
N THR A 129 -8.44 -5.93 8.93
CA THR A 129 -7.14 -5.33 8.59
C THR A 129 -7.04 -4.96 7.10
N PHE A 130 -7.57 -5.81 6.23
CA PHE A 130 -7.66 -5.56 4.79
C PHE A 130 -8.48 -4.30 4.49
N ASP A 131 -9.66 -4.17 5.10
CA ASP A 131 -10.54 -3.02 4.94
C ASP A 131 -9.91 -1.73 5.48
N GLU A 132 -9.20 -1.81 6.62
CA GLU A 132 -8.47 -0.69 7.20
C GLU A 132 -7.44 -0.13 6.22
N LEU A 133 -6.61 -0.99 5.63
CA LEU A 133 -5.56 -0.58 4.72
C LEU A 133 -6.10 -0.01 3.39
N ASN A 134 -7.19 -0.56 2.87
CA ASN A 134 -7.78 -0.09 1.61
C ASN A 134 -8.35 1.34 1.69
N LYS A 135 -8.66 1.85 2.88
CA LYS A 135 -9.16 3.22 3.08
C LYS A 135 -8.16 4.29 2.65
N TYR A 136 -6.85 4.04 2.78
CA TYR A 136 -5.81 4.97 2.30
C TYR A 136 -5.88 5.18 0.79
N PHE A 137 -6.18 4.12 0.05
CA PHE A 137 -6.27 4.17 -1.41
C PHE A 137 -7.57 4.82 -1.86
N THR A 138 -8.69 4.40 -1.30
CA THR A 138 -10.01 4.89 -1.70
C THR A 138 -10.16 6.39 -1.48
N ILE A 139 -9.72 6.94 -0.33
CA ILE A 139 -9.78 8.38 -0.06
C ILE A 139 -8.83 9.19 -0.98
N SER A 140 -7.84 8.54 -1.56
CA SER A 140 -6.82 9.15 -2.42
C SER A 140 -7.16 9.07 -3.92
N GLY A 141 -8.34 8.54 -4.29
CA GLY A 141 -8.74 8.37 -5.68
C GLY A 141 -7.93 7.30 -6.43
N MET A 142 -7.38 6.36 -5.68
CA MET A 142 -6.59 5.25 -6.22
C MET A 142 -7.49 4.03 -6.42
N PRO A 143 -7.50 3.38 -7.61
CA PRO A 143 -8.16 2.10 -7.80
C PRO A 143 -7.58 1.04 -6.87
N VAL A 144 -8.46 0.34 -6.13
CA VAL A 144 -8.08 -0.77 -5.26
C VAL A 144 -8.16 -2.06 -6.05
N VAL A 145 -7.06 -2.81 -6.06
CA VAL A 145 -6.98 -4.06 -6.81
C VAL A 145 -7.52 -5.23 -6.00
N SER A 146 -8.45 -5.95 -6.60
CA SER A 146 -8.93 -7.25 -6.10
C SER A 146 -8.11 -8.41 -6.68
N SER A 147 -8.17 -9.56 -6.00
CA SER A 147 -7.73 -10.84 -6.52
C SER A 147 -8.93 -11.79 -6.67
N GLN A 148 -8.72 -13.08 -6.48
CA GLN A 148 -9.79 -14.08 -6.46
C GLN A 148 -10.49 -14.22 -5.10
N TYR A 149 -9.89 -13.63 -4.05
CA TYR A 149 -10.37 -13.61 -2.66
C TYR A 149 -9.83 -12.35 -1.97
N TRP A 150 -10.07 -12.14 -0.65
CA TRP A 150 -9.35 -11.11 0.11
C TRP A 150 -7.86 -11.41 0.13
N ASN A 151 -7.02 -10.40 -0.09
CA ASN A 151 -5.58 -10.58 -0.28
C ASN A 151 -4.89 -10.97 1.02
N SER A 152 -5.00 -12.23 1.40
CA SER A 152 -4.43 -12.77 2.63
C SER A 152 -3.55 -13.99 2.40
N ILE A 153 -2.60 -14.21 3.31
CA ILE A 153 -1.80 -15.42 3.44
C ILE A 153 -1.79 -15.86 4.91
N HIS A 154 -1.78 -17.16 5.15
CA HIS A 154 -1.90 -17.74 6.48
C HIS A 154 -0.63 -18.47 6.93
N GLY A 155 -0.31 -18.36 8.22
CA GLY A 155 0.83 -19.03 8.84
C GLY A 155 1.33 -18.32 10.10
N ASN A 156 2.06 -19.03 10.96
CA ASN A 156 2.76 -18.47 12.11
C ASN A 156 4.18 -17.98 11.77
N ASN A 157 4.73 -18.50 10.69
CA ASN A 157 6.10 -18.22 10.24
C ASN A 157 6.18 -18.35 8.72
N ALA A 158 7.32 -17.97 8.14
CA ALA A 158 7.51 -17.98 6.71
C ALA A 158 7.41 -19.39 6.07
N LEU A 159 7.79 -20.43 6.78
CA LEU A 159 7.71 -21.81 6.28
C LEU A 159 6.24 -22.24 6.13
N GLU A 160 5.41 -21.98 7.14
CA GLU A 160 3.98 -22.24 7.08
C GLU A 160 3.29 -21.39 5.99
N ALA A 161 3.59 -20.10 5.94
CA ALA A 161 3.04 -19.23 4.90
C ALA A 161 3.44 -19.68 3.48
N ASN A 162 4.62 -20.27 3.32
CA ASN A 162 5.04 -20.82 2.03
C ASN A 162 4.30 -22.13 1.65
N GLN A 163 3.63 -22.78 2.60
CA GLN A 163 2.75 -23.93 2.35
C GLN A 163 1.30 -23.52 2.06
N ASP A 164 0.94 -22.26 2.29
CA ASP A 164 -0.39 -21.74 1.95
C ASP A 164 -0.51 -21.51 0.44
N GLU A 165 -0.85 -22.57 -0.28
CA GLU A 165 -0.97 -22.53 -1.75
C GLU A 165 -2.10 -21.60 -2.23
N GLU A 166 -3.22 -21.53 -1.50
CA GLU A 166 -4.32 -20.62 -1.81
C GLU A 166 -3.89 -19.15 -1.64
N GLY A 167 -3.21 -18.83 -0.53
CA GLY A 167 -2.65 -17.51 -0.29
C GLY A 167 -1.64 -17.10 -1.38
N LYS A 168 -0.73 -18.00 -1.77
CA LYS A 168 0.21 -17.73 -2.87
C LYS A 168 -0.49 -17.56 -4.21
N GLN A 169 -1.51 -18.37 -4.52
CA GLN A 169 -2.32 -18.20 -5.71
C GLN A 169 -3.04 -16.85 -5.71
N THR A 170 -3.57 -16.44 -4.56
CA THR A 170 -4.18 -15.11 -4.37
C THR A 170 -3.17 -13.99 -4.66
N MET A 171 -1.91 -14.11 -4.21
CA MET A 171 -0.86 -13.13 -4.51
C MET A 171 -0.52 -13.08 -6.01
N ARG A 172 -0.45 -14.21 -6.69
CA ARG A 172 -0.21 -14.27 -8.14
C ARG A 172 -1.36 -13.64 -8.93
N THR A 173 -2.60 -13.91 -8.52
CA THR A 173 -3.79 -13.31 -9.15
C THR A 173 -3.83 -11.80 -8.90
N LEU A 174 -3.54 -11.36 -7.67
CA LEU A 174 -3.42 -9.93 -7.34
C LEU A 174 -2.39 -9.24 -8.25
N ALA A 175 -1.21 -9.84 -8.40
CA ALA A 175 -0.16 -9.29 -9.27
C ALA A 175 -0.62 -9.13 -10.72
N ARG A 176 -1.27 -10.15 -11.30
CA ARG A 176 -1.79 -10.09 -12.67
C ARG A 176 -2.86 -9.00 -12.83
N ASN A 177 -3.74 -8.86 -11.86
CA ASN A 177 -4.76 -7.82 -11.87
C ASN A 177 -4.14 -6.42 -11.72
N MET A 178 -3.11 -6.27 -10.88
CA MET A 178 -2.33 -5.02 -10.78
C MET A 178 -1.68 -4.66 -12.12
N ILE A 179 -1.03 -5.62 -12.77
CA ILE A 179 -0.39 -5.43 -14.09
C ILE A 179 -1.41 -4.95 -15.11
N PHE A 180 -2.56 -5.65 -15.19
CA PHE A 180 -3.63 -5.29 -16.11
C PHE A 180 -4.12 -3.86 -15.88
N LEU A 181 -4.40 -3.48 -14.62
CA LEU A 181 -4.88 -2.14 -14.29
C LEU A 181 -3.82 -1.07 -14.57
N MET A 182 -2.56 -1.29 -14.18
CA MET A 182 -1.50 -0.31 -14.43
C MET A 182 -1.29 -0.08 -15.94
N LYS A 183 -1.27 -1.14 -16.75
CA LYS A 183 -1.16 -1.05 -18.22
C LYS A 183 -2.39 -0.37 -18.82
N SER A 184 -3.60 -0.72 -18.38
CA SER A 184 -4.85 -0.13 -18.87
C SER A 184 -4.97 1.35 -18.52
N ILE A 185 -4.58 1.74 -17.30
CA ILE A 185 -4.58 3.15 -16.88
C ILE A 185 -3.57 3.95 -17.70
N ALA A 186 -2.39 3.41 -17.97
CA ALA A 186 -1.39 4.07 -18.80
C ALA A 186 -1.90 4.31 -20.24
N LEU A 187 -2.49 3.29 -20.86
CA LEU A 187 -3.12 3.39 -22.18
C LEU A 187 -4.31 4.36 -22.17
N GLY A 188 -5.18 4.27 -21.17
CA GLY A 188 -6.31 5.17 -21.02
C GLY A 188 -5.88 6.64 -20.84
N LYS A 189 -4.83 6.87 -20.04
CA LYS A 189 -4.25 8.19 -19.85
C LYS A 189 -3.67 8.77 -21.13
N GLU A 190 -3.02 7.95 -21.94
CA GLU A 190 -2.46 8.36 -23.23
C GLU A 190 -3.57 8.70 -24.24
N ALA A 191 -4.62 7.85 -24.30
CA ALA A 191 -5.69 7.98 -25.30
C ALA A 191 -6.72 9.08 -24.95
N TYR A 192 -7.06 9.24 -23.67
CA TYR A 192 -8.21 10.06 -23.22
C TYR A 192 -7.85 11.09 -22.14
N GLY A 193 -6.62 11.09 -21.61
CA GLY A 193 -6.27 11.83 -20.41
C GLY A 193 -6.81 11.14 -19.13
N LEU A 194 -6.52 11.74 -17.97
CA LEU A 194 -7.14 11.30 -16.71
C LEU A 194 -8.51 11.97 -16.55
N PRO A 195 -9.43 11.36 -15.76
CA PRO A 195 -10.70 11.98 -15.43
C PRO A 195 -10.53 13.40 -14.88
N GLU A 196 -11.38 14.30 -15.33
CA GLU A 196 -11.41 15.68 -14.84
C GLU A 196 -11.68 15.70 -13.33
N LYS A 197 -10.98 16.57 -12.62
CA LYS A 197 -11.18 16.77 -11.19
C LYS A 197 -11.96 18.04 -10.94
N GLU A 198 -13.11 17.89 -10.32
CA GLU A 198 -13.83 19.04 -9.79
C GLU A 198 -13.07 19.71 -8.64
N VAL A 199 -13.26 21.02 -8.49
CA VAL A 199 -12.77 21.75 -7.32
C VAL A 199 -13.50 21.22 -6.09
N ARG A 200 -12.73 20.68 -5.13
CA ARG A 200 -13.28 20.08 -3.91
C ARG A 200 -14.06 21.12 -3.10
N LYS A 201 -15.34 20.86 -2.90
CA LYS A 201 -16.17 21.59 -1.94
C LYS A 201 -16.13 20.86 -0.59
N GLY A 202 -15.46 21.47 0.39
CA GLY A 202 -15.46 20.96 1.76
C GLY A 202 -16.74 21.37 2.48
N THR A 203 -17.30 20.46 3.29
CA THR A 203 -18.39 20.80 4.23
C THR A 203 -17.84 20.82 5.65
N ASN A 204 -18.28 21.82 6.43
CA ASN A 204 -18.05 21.88 7.86
C ASN A 204 -19.40 21.72 8.58
N PHE A 205 -19.55 20.68 9.36
CA PHE A 205 -20.79 20.40 10.11
C PHE A 205 -20.95 21.29 11.36
N ILE A 206 -19.93 22.07 11.72
CA ILE A 206 -19.99 23.06 12.79
C ILE A 206 -20.47 24.36 12.14
N ARG A 207 -21.65 24.81 12.54
CA ARG A 207 -22.26 26.07 12.11
C ARG A 207 -22.09 27.13 13.18
#